data_a39df2d432f5f901ee13a1d5c13bb413
#
_entry.id   a39df2d432f5f901ee13a1d5c13bb413
#
_cell.length_a   1.000
_cell.length_b   1.000
_cell.length_c   1.000
_cell.angle_alpha   90.00
_cell.angle_beta   90.00
_cell.angle_gamma   90.00
#
_symmetry.space_group_name_H-M   'P 1'
#
loop_
_entity.id
_entity.type
_entity.pdbx_description
1 polymer ?
#
loop_
_entity_poly.entity_id
_entity_poly.type
_entity_poly.pdbx_seq_one_letter_code
_entity_poly.pdbx_strand_id
1 'polypeptide(L)'
;MNRYQGAQNKLERCGATGCLFLSIMSIAEEFSGEHYDLLDAIDHFVMKGYMKPDYTCIDQERMLEDLTGHSWKKVVMATLPSVIPDNMYTIAKYKKGLTKTHFRRRGWDVYEGSETVRNGKLVEYYCYFVED
;
A
#
# COMPACT_ATOMS: atom_id res chain seq x y z
N MET A 1 1.92 -12.70 -14.46
CA MET A 1 1.57 -11.36 -13.90
C MET A 1 0.38 -11.52 -12.97
N ASN A 2 0.48 -11.01 -11.74
CA ASN A 2 -0.66 -11.02 -10.84
C ASN A 2 -1.61 -9.85 -11.16
N ARG A 3 -2.81 -9.84 -10.58
CA ARG A 3 -3.82 -8.82 -10.86
C ARG A 3 -3.38 -7.41 -10.47
N TYR A 4 -2.52 -7.31 -9.45
CA TYR A 4 -2.03 -6.01 -8.97
C TYR A 4 -1.04 -5.38 -9.94
N GLN A 5 -0.20 -6.18 -10.56
CA GLN A 5 0.83 -5.67 -11.47
C GLN A 5 0.23 -4.94 -12.67
N GLY A 6 -0.86 -5.48 -13.22
CA GLY A 6 -1.56 -4.81 -14.33
C GLY A 6 -2.14 -3.47 -13.92
N ALA A 7 -2.77 -3.41 -12.73
CA ALA A 7 -3.32 -2.18 -12.21
C ALA A 7 -2.22 -1.17 -11.90
N GLN A 8 -1.10 -1.62 -11.34
CA GLN A 8 0.04 -0.73 -11.06
C GLN A 8 0.60 -0.12 -12.33
N ASN A 9 0.77 -0.91 -13.39
CA ASN A 9 1.27 -0.39 -14.67
C ASN A 9 0.37 0.72 -15.19
N LYS A 10 -0.94 0.57 -15.05
CA LYS A 10 -1.89 1.60 -15.45
C LYS A 10 -1.76 2.86 -14.61
N LEU A 11 -1.62 2.71 -13.30
CA LEU A 11 -1.46 3.83 -12.38
C LEU A 11 -0.15 4.58 -12.63
N GLU A 12 0.94 3.87 -12.88
CA GLU A 12 2.23 4.50 -13.19
C GLU A 12 2.16 5.34 -14.46
N ARG A 13 1.45 4.89 -15.48
CA ARG A 13 1.26 5.67 -16.70
C ARG A 13 0.51 6.97 -16.46
N CYS A 14 -0.28 7.03 -15.39
CA CYS A 14 -0.96 8.26 -14.99
C CYS A 14 -0.09 9.14 -14.08
N GLY A 15 1.18 8.78 -13.88
CA GLY A 15 2.10 9.52 -13.01
C GLY A 15 1.89 9.28 -11.52
N ALA A 16 1.26 8.18 -11.17
CA ALA A 16 0.86 7.90 -9.80
C ALA A 16 1.84 6.99 -9.07
N THR A 17 1.86 7.08 -7.73
CA THR A 17 2.56 6.15 -6.85
C THR A 17 1.65 4.96 -6.55
N GLY A 18 1.28 4.23 -7.60
CA GLY A 18 0.30 3.15 -7.51
C GLY A 18 0.70 2.02 -6.57
N CYS A 19 2.00 1.82 -6.34
CA CYS A 19 2.47 0.75 -5.47
C CYS A 19 1.99 0.88 -4.02
N LEU A 20 1.86 2.09 -3.48
CA LEU A 20 1.33 2.27 -2.13
C LEU A 20 -0.16 1.94 -2.10
N PHE A 21 -0.93 2.46 -3.04
CA PHE A 21 -2.35 2.15 -3.16
C PHE A 21 -2.58 0.63 -3.24
N LEU A 22 -1.85 -0.06 -4.11
CA LEU A 22 -2.01 -1.50 -4.29
C LEU A 22 -1.60 -2.28 -3.04
N SER A 23 -0.58 -1.82 -2.32
CA SER A 23 -0.19 -2.42 -1.05
C SER A 23 -1.29 -2.27 0.00
N ILE A 24 -1.93 -1.11 0.09
CA ILE A 24 -3.08 -0.88 0.98
C ILE A 24 -4.23 -1.82 0.60
N MET A 25 -4.54 -1.93 -0.69
CA MET A 25 -5.60 -2.83 -1.15
C MET A 25 -5.30 -4.28 -0.78
N SER A 26 -4.04 -4.71 -0.87
CA SER A 26 -3.66 -6.07 -0.51
C SER A 26 -3.84 -6.34 0.99
N ILE A 27 -3.60 -5.34 1.84
CA ILE A 27 -3.86 -5.47 3.28
C ILE A 27 -5.35 -5.69 3.54
N ALA A 28 -6.20 -4.86 2.91
CA ALA A 28 -7.65 -4.99 3.07
C ALA A 28 -8.15 -6.35 2.58
N GLU A 29 -7.64 -6.83 1.46
CA GLU A 29 -8.04 -8.14 0.91
C GLU A 29 -7.58 -9.30 1.80
N GLU A 30 -6.35 -9.25 2.31
CA GLU A 30 -5.86 -10.28 3.23
C GLU A 30 -6.68 -10.30 4.52
N PHE A 31 -6.96 -9.14 5.08
CA PHE A 31 -7.72 -9.05 6.33
C PHE A 31 -9.16 -9.53 6.16
N SER A 32 -9.84 -9.08 5.12
CA SER A 32 -11.27 -9.38 4.92
C SER A 32 -11.54 -10.72 4.22
N GLY A 33 -10.56 -11.24 3.49
CA GLY A 33 -10.75 -12.42 2.63
C GLY A 33 -11.52 -12.11 1.35
N GLU A 34 -11.77 -10.86 1.04
CA GLU A 34 -12.53 -10.42 -0.13
C GLU A 34 -11.61 -9.81 -1.20
N HIS A 35 -12.09 -9.80 -2.44
CA HIS A 35 -11.43 -9.08 -3.53
C HIS A 35 -12.22 -7.83 -3.87
N TYR A 36 -11.52 -6.71 -4.02
CA TYR A 36 -12.13 -5.42 -4.35
C TYR A 36 -11.85 -5.07 -5.80
N ASP A 37 -12.77 -4.37 -6.44
CA ASP A 37 -12.52 -3.76 -7.74
C ASP A 37 -11.60 -2.56 -7.55
N LEU A 38 -10.39 -2.64 -8.10
CA LEU A 38 -9.35 -1.64 -7.86
C LEU A 38 -9.69 -0.28 -8.46
N LEU A 39 -10.33 -0.25 -9.63
CA LEU A 39 -10.68 1.00 -10.29
C LEU A 39 -11.83 1.71 -9.56
N ASP A 40 -12.83 0.95 -9.11
CA ASP A 40 -13.91 1.49 -8.29
C ASP A 40 -13.38 2.05 -6.97
N ALA A 41 -12.41 1.36 -6.36
CA ALA A 41 -11.79 1.83 -5.13
C ALA A 41 -11.06 3.17 -5.34
N ILE A 42 -10.31 3.31 -6.45
CA ILE A 42 -9.64 4.58 -6.77
C ILE A 42 -10.65 5.71 -6.88
N ASP A 43 -11.71 5.51 -7.65
CA ASP A 43 -12.75 6.53 -7.84
C ASP A 43 -13.39 6.92 -6.52
N HIS A 44 -13.71 5.94 -5.69
CA HIS A 44 -14.30 6.17 -4.37
C HIS A 44 -13.35 6.98 -3.48
N PHE A 45 -12.07 6.62 -3.41
CA PHE A 45 -11.10 7.29 -2.54
C PHE A 45 -10.79 8.71 -3.02
N VAL A 46 -10.74 8.94 -4.32
CA VAL A 46 -10.55 10.29 -4.87
C VAL A 46 -11.77 11.15 -4.52
N MET A 47 -12.97 10.61 -4.69
CA MET A 47 -14.21 11.32 -4.36
C MET A 47 -14.26 11.68 -2.87
N LYS A 48 -13.82 10.77 -1.99
CA LYS A 48 -13.81 10.99 -0.53
C LYS A 48 -12.68 11.91 -0.06
N GLY A 49 -11.70 12.19 -0.93
CA GLY A 49 -10.54 12.99 -0.57
C GLY A 49 -9.45 12.20 0.16
N TYR A 50 -9.51 10.88 0.16
CA TYR A 50 -8.48 10.02 0.75
C TYR A 50 -7.30 9.82 -0.19
N MET A 51 -7.51 10.06 -1.46
CA MET A 51 -6.49 10.09 -2.50
C MET A 51 -6.61 11.38 -3.30
N LYS A 52 -5.49 11.91 -3.77
CA LYS A 52 -5.47 13.02 -4.72
C LYS A 52 -5.84 12.53 -6.12
N PRO A 53 -6.27 13.44 -7.02
CA PRO A 53 -6.54 13.07 -8.41
C PRO A 53 -5.33 12.44 -9.13
N ASP A 54 -4.11 12.70 -8.68
CA ASP A 54 -2.89 12.05 -9.18
C ASP A 54 -2.62 10.70 -8.52
N TYR A 55 -3.58 10.20 -7.72
CA TYR A 55 -3.56 8.92 -7.00
C TYR A 55 -2.57 8.84 -5.84
N THR A 56 -2.08 9.98 -5.34
CA THR A 56 -1.30 10.00 -4.11
C THR A 56 -2.19 9.69 -2.92
N CYS A 57 -1.82 8.70 -2.12
CA CYS A 57 -2.58 8.32 -0.93
C CYS A 57 -2.38 9.36 0.17
N ILE A 58 -3.47 9.96 0.65
CA ILE A 58 -3.44 10.97 1.71
C ILE A 58 -3.79 10.35 3.06
N ASP A 59 -4.92 9.65 3.13
CA ASP A 59 -5.47 9.12 4.37
C ASP A 59 -5.62 7.60 4.28
N GLN A 60 -4.52 6.90 4.52
CA GLN A 60 -4.45 5.45 4.37
C GLN A 60 -5.31 4.73 5.40
N GLU A 61 -5.41 5.28 6.60
CA GLU A 61 -6.25 4.70 7.66
C GLU A 61 -7.72 4.70 7.26
N ARG A 62 -8.21 5.82 6.71
CA ARG A 62 -9.59 5.93 6.23
C ARG A 62 -9.86 5.00 5.05
N MET A 63 -8.89 4.82 4.16
CA MET A 63 -9.00 3.87 3.06
C MET A 63 -9.26 2.46 3.60
N LEU A 64 -8.48 2.03 4.58
CA LEU A 64 -8.65 0.72 5.21
C LEU A 64 -9.96 0.62 5.98
N GLU A 65 -10.36 1.67 6.69
CA GLU A 65 -11.63 1.70 7.43
C GLU A 65 -12.83 1.54 6.49
N ASP A 66 -12.82 2.25 5.36
CA ASP A 66 -13.92 2.16 4.39
C ASP A 66 -14.02 0.76 3.77
N LEU A 67 -12.89 0.12 3.50
CA LEU A 67 -12.86 -1.19 2.88
C LEU A 67 -13.25 -2.31 3.84
N THR A 68 -12.80 -2.22 5.09
CA THR A 68 -12.92 -3.33 6.04
C THR A 68 -14.00 -3.15 7.09
N GLY A 69 -14.45 -1.92 7.32
CA GLY A 69 -15.40 -1.62 8.40
C GLY A 69 -14.79 -1.63 9.79
N HIS A 70 -13.46 -1.72 9.90
CA HIS A 70 -12.74 -1.73 11.16
C HIS A 70 -11.86 -0.49 11.27
N SER A 71 -11.52 -0.11 12.50
CA SER A 71 -10.62 1.01 12.77
C SER A 71 -9.17 0.57 12.60
N TRP A 72 -8.36 1.45 12.00
CA TRP A 72 -6.94 1.17 11.73
C TRP A 72 -6.08 2.31 12.24
N LYS A 73 -4.87 1.96 12.67
CA LYS A 73 -3.85 2.92 13.10
C LYS A 73 -2.55 2.65 12.36
N LYS A 74 -1.98 3.70 11.77
CA LYS A 74 -0.70 3.63 11.09
C LYS A 74 0.42 4.09 12.02
N VAL A 75 1.50 3.32 12.08
CA VAL A 75 2.73 3.67 12.79
C VAL A 75 3.91 3.46 11.86
N VAL A 76 4.79 4.44 11.76
CA VAL A 76 6.02 4.32 10.97
C VAL A 76 7.12 3.79 11.87
N MET A 77 7.79 2.72 11.43
CA MET A 77 8.87 2.08 12.19
C MET A 77 10.14 1.97 11.34
N ALA A 78 11.29 2.29 11.93
CA ALA A 78 12.58 2.11 11.26
C ALA A 78 12.93 0.63 11.13
N THR A 79 12.60 -0.16 12.14
CA THR A 79 12.80 -1.61 12.17
C THR A 79 11.54 -2.28 12.70
N LEU A 80 11.30 -3.52 12.26
CA LEU A 80 10.16 -4.30 12.74
C LEU A 80 10.51 -5.01 14.05
N PRO A 81 9.52 -5.25 14.94
CA PRO A 81 9.75 -6.08 16.12
C PRO A 81 10.09 -7.51 15.71
N SER A 82 10.81 -8.23 16.58
CA SER A 82 11.20 -9.62 16.31
C SER A 82 9.99 -10.55 16.18
N VAL A 83 8.90 -10.23 16.87
CA VAL A 83 7.63 -10.95 16.76
C VAL A 83 6.60 -9.97 16.22
N ILE A 84 5.98 -10.31 15.09
CA ILE A 84 4.97 -9.48 14.45
C ILE A 84 3.60 -9.83 15.06
N PRO A 85 2.90 -8.85 15.67
CA PRO A 85 1.54 -9.10 16.17
C PRO A 85 0.58 -9.52 15.05
N ASP A 86 -0.38 -10.37 15.37
CA ASP A 86 -1.35 -10.87 14.39
C ASP A 86 -2.21 -9.78 13.76
N ASN A 87 -2.39 -8.66 14.46
CA ASN A 87 -3.18 -7.52 13.97
C ASN A 87 -2.34 -6.46 13.26
N MET A 88 -1.07 -6.74 12.98
CA MET A 88 -0.17 -5.80 12.31
C MET A 88 0.12 -6.24 10.89
N TYR A 89 -0.06 -5.30 9.95
CA TYR A 89 0.22 -5.50 8.53
C TYR A 89 1.26 -4.47 8.11
N THR A 90 2.27 -4.88 7.35
CA THR A 90 3.42 -4.03 7.06
C THR A 90 3.62 -3.78 5.57
N ILE A 91 4.09 -2.57 5.26
CA ILE A 91 4.54 -2.20 3.93
C ILE A 91 5.95 -1.65 4.06
N ALA A 92 6.89 -2.21 3.30
CA ALA A 92 8.28 -1.75 3.30
C ALA A 92 8.45 -0.61 2.29
N LYS A 93 9.16 0.44 2.70
CA LYS A 93 9.43 1.60 1.84
C LYS A 93 10.90 1.59 1.43
N TYR A 94 11.15 1.61 0.14
CA TYR A 94 12.48 1.63 -0.46
C TYR A 94 12.71 2.94 -1.17
N LYS A 95 13.93 3.45 -1.13
CA LYS A 95 14.34 4.65 -1.87
C LYS A 95 15.60 4.39 -2.67
N LYS A 96 15.66 4.96 -3.88
CA LYS A 96 16.87 5.03 -4.69
C LYS A 96 17.07 6.49 -5.09
N GLY A 97 18.15 7.12 -4.59
CA GLY A 97 18.38 8.54 -4.80
C GLY A 97 17.34 9.40 -4.11
N LEU A 98 17.12 10.61 -4.64
CA LEU A 98 16.22 11.58 -4.03
C LEU A 98 14.78 11.52 -4.55
N THR A 99 14.57 10.86 -5.71
CA THR A 99 13.29 10.95 -6.42
C THR A 99 12.55 9.64 -6.57
N LYS A 100 13.23 8.50 -6.44
CA LYS A 100 12.60 7.20 -6.64
C LYS A 100 12.23 6.55 -5.31
N THR A 101 10.95 6.25 -5.15
CA THR A 101 10.40 5.57 -3.97
C THR A 101 9.56 4.41 -4.44
N HIS A 102 9.65 3.27 -3.76
CA HIS A 102 8.81 2.12 -4.02
C HIS A 102 8.33 1.52 -2.70
N PHE A 103 7.06 1.14 -2.69
CA PHE A 103 6.44 0.46 -1.55
C PHE A 103 6.22 -1.00 -1.92
N ARG A 104 6.65 -1.90 -1.04
CA ARG A 104 6.54 -3.33 -1.25
C ARG A 104 5.91 -4.00 -0.04
N ARG A 105 4.99 -4.91 -0.30
CA ARG A 105 4.39 -5.73 0.74
C ARG A 105 4.86 -7.17 0.57
N ARG A 106 5.59 -7.67 1.58
CA ARG A 106 6.16 -9.01 1.56
C ARG A 106 5.05 -10.07 1.48
N GLY A 107 5.24 -11.04 0.57
CA GLY A 107 4.25 -12.09 0.32
C GLY A 107 3.14 -11.67 -0.63
N TRP A 108 3.04 -10.39 -0.94
CA TRP A 108 2.04 -9.83 -1.85
C TRP A 108 2.73 -8.96 -2.89
N ASP A 109 3.81 -9.47 -3.48
CA ASP A 109 4.65 -8.69 -4.38
C ASP A 109 3.84 -8.04 -5.49
N VAL A 110 3.53 -6.77 -5.28
CA VAL A 110 2.71 -5.99 -6.20
C VAL A 110 3.48 -5.71 -7.47
N TYR A 111 4.77 -5.48 -7.35
CA TYR A 111 5.63 -5.16 -8.50
C TYR A 111 7.00 -5.80 -8.29
N GLU A 112 7.13 -7.05 -8.73
CA GLU A 112 8.38 -7.80 -8.63
C GLU A 112 9.43 -7.21 -9.55
N GLY A 113 10.67 -7.23 -9.10
CA GLY A 113 11.80 -6.80 -9.90
C GLY A 113 11.96 -5.30 -10.03
N SER A 114 11.28 -4.52 -9.16
CA SER A 114 11.48 -3.07 -9.13
C SER A 114 12.97 -2.74 -8.95
N GLU A 115 13.49 -1.86 -9.80
CA GLU A 115 14.86 -1.37 -9.69
C GLU A 115 15.10 -0.69 -8.35
N THR A 116 14.11 0.05 -7.86
CA THR A 116 14.21 0.73 -6.57
C THR A 116 14.36 -0.26 -5.41
N VAL A 117 13.70 -1.43 -5.47
CA VAL A 117 13.87 -2.47 -4.47
C VAL A 117 15.23 -3.14 -4.59
N ARG A 118 15.66 -3.48 -5.82
CA ARG A 118 16.92 -4.19 -6.05
C ARG A 118 18.14 -3.35 -5.76
N ASN A 119 18.12 -2.08 -6.16
CA ASN A 119 19.28 -1.20 -6.11
C ASN A 119 19.15 -0.07 -5.10
N GLY A 120 17.99 0.07 -4.47
CA GLY A 120 17.73 1.08 -3.46
C GLY A 120 17.99 0.58 -2.06
N LYS A 121 17.63 1.41 -1.08
CA LYS A 121 17.77 1.09 0.34
C LYS A 121 16.40 1.05 0.99
N LEU A 122 16.21 0.08 1.88
CA LEU A 122 15.07 0.06 2.77
C LEU A 122 15.20 1.24 3.73
N VAL A 123 14.14 2.07 3.80
CA VAL A 123 14.16 3.29 4.61
C VAL A 123 13.40 3.09 5.91
N GLU A 124 12.21 2.56 5.81
CA GLU A 124 11.30 2.42 6.95
C GLU A 124 10.15 1.49 6.58
N TYR A 125 9.32 1.18 7.57
CA TYR A 125 8.10 0.39 7.39
C TYR A 125 6.90 1.22 7.78
N TYR A 126 5.83 1.11 6.98
CA TYR A 126 4.51 1.56 7.36
C TYR A 126 3.77 0.37 7.97
N CYS A 127 3.42 0.49 9.24
CA CYS A 127 2.77 -0.59 9.98
C CYS A 127 1.33 -0.18 10.28
N TYR A 128 0.39 -1.04 9.89
CA TYR A 128 -1.03 -0.78 10.04
C TYR A 128 -1.61 -1.78 11.03
N PHE A 129 -2.16 -1.26 12.13
CA PHE A 129 -2.76 -2.06 13.18
C PHE A 129 -4.27 -1.98 13.05
N VAL A 130 -4.93 -3.14 12.95
CA VAL A 130 -6.38 -3.18 12.99
C VAL A 130 -6.81 -3.21 14.45
N GLU A 131 -7.78 -2.36 14.79
CA GLU A 131 -8.36 -2.26 16.12
C GLU A 131 -9.76 -2.86 16.10
N ASP A 132 -10.09 -3.58 17.15
CA ASP A 132 -11.43 -4.17 17.29
C ASP A 132 -12.45 -3.13 17.75
#